data_18fc30d63538a9e2a9e32fb778bf44c6
#
_entry.id   18fc30d63538a9e2a9e32fb778bf44c6
#
_cell.length_a   1.000
_cell.length_b   1.000
_cell.length_c   1.000
_cell.angle_alpha   90.00
_cell.angle_beta   90.00
_cell.angle_gamma   90.00
#
_symmetry.space_group_name_H-M   'P 1'
#
loop_
_entity.id
_entity.type
_entity.pdbx_description
1 polymer ?
#
loop_
_entity_poly.entity_id
_entity_poly.type
_entity_poly.pdbx_seq_one_letter_code
_entity_poly.pdbx_strand_id
1 'polypeptide(L)'
;WAWLGGHADGESDLLAVALREAREESGLREVSAVTDSPVSLELLAVQPHEKRGKFVPAHLHLNLTYLLEADPAQALRCKPDENSGVRWFSPWEALSATNEACMRPIYRKLIDRVALYY
;
A
#
# COMPACT_ATOMS: atom_id res chain seq x y z
N TRP A 1 0.94 -10.91 -3.55
CA TRP A 1 0.76 -9.51 -3.98
C TRP A 1 0.09 -8.71 -2.88
N ALA A 2 0.55 -7.50 -2.69
CA ALA A 2 0.00 -6.58 -1.69
C ALA A 2 0.10 -5.15 -2.22
N TRP A 3 -0.64 -4.24 -1.58
CA TRP A 3 -0.57 -2.82 -1.89
C TRP A 3 0.81 -2.22 -1.55
N LEU A 4 1.06 -1.03 -2.10
CA LEU A 4 2.28 -0.28 -1.78
C LEU A 4 2.13 0.40 -0.42
N GLY A 5 3.22 0.49 0.32
CA GLY A 5 3.22 1.20 1.59
C GLY A 5 4.47 0.95 2.41
N GLY A 6 4.56 1.62 3.53
CA GLY A 6 5.69 1.50 4.43
C GLY A 6 5.41 2.16 5.77
N HIS A 7 6.40 2.09 6.65
CA HIS A 7 6.33 2.67 7.98
C HIS A 7 6.64 4.16 7.96
N ALA A 8 5.94 4.91 8.80
CA ALA A 8 6.18 6.34 8.94
C ALA A 8 7.52 6.65 9.63
N ASP A 9 7.97 5.79 10.53
CA ASP A 9 9.26 5.90 11.24
C ASP A 9 9.49 7.27 11.87
N GLY A 10 8.45 7.81 12.51
CA GLY A 10 8.52 9.10 13.18
C GLY A 10 8.15 10.30 12.30
N GLU A 11 7.91 10.11 11.00
CA GLU A 11 7.44 11.18 10.11
C GLU A 11 5.97 11.47 10.38
N SER A 12 5.63 12.74 10.63
CA SER A 12 4.26 13.14 10.93
C SER A 12 3.41 13.45 9.68
N ASP A 13 4.05 13.76 8.56
CA ASP A 13 3.36 13.98 7.28
C ASP A 13 3.13 12.62 6.58
N LEU A 14 2.03 11.98 6.91
CA LEU A 14 1.73 10.63 6.42
C LEU A 14 1.42 10.58 4.93
N LEU A 15 0.89 11.66 4.35
CA LEU A 15 0.72 11.73 2.90
C LEU A 15 2.08 11.75 2.19
N ALA A 16 3.05 12.49 2.73
CA ALA A 16 4.41 12.50 2.18
C ALA A 16 5.05 11.11 2.27
N VAL A 17 4.81 10.36 3.35
CA VAL A 17 5.25 8.97 3.49
C VAL A 17 4.63 8.10 2.40
N ALA A 18 3.33 8.19 2.18
CA ALA A 18 2.63 7.41 1.17
C ALA A 18 3.17 7.69 -0.24
N LEU A 19 3.39 8.96 -0.57
CA LEU A 19 3.95 9.36 -1.87
C LEU A 19 5.36 8.82 -2.07
N ARG A 20 6.21 8.94 -1.04
CA ARG A 20 7.58 8.43 -1.07
C ARG A 20 7.61 6.91 -1.28
N GLU A 21 6.84 6.18 -0.47
CA GLU A 21 6.80 4.72 -0.57
C GLU A 21 6.25 4.25 -1.91
N ALA A 22 5.23 4.92 -2.43
CA ALA A 22 4.69 4.61 -3.75
C ALA A 22 5.75 4.76 -4.84
N ARG A 23 6.54 5.82 -4.81
CA ARG A 23 7.61 6.04 -5.77
C ARG A 23 8.74 5.02 -5.62
N GLU A 24 9.17 4.77 -4.40
CA GLU A 24 10.29 3.85 -4.13
C GLU A 24 9.96 2.42 -4.50
N GLU A 25 8.77 1.94 -4.15
CA GLU A 25 8.39 0.56 -4.37
C GLU A 25 7.94 0.26 -5.80
N SER A 26 7.42 1.25 -6.51
CA SER A 26 6.91 1.06 -7.87
C SER A 26 7.85 1.54 -8.98
N GLY A 27 8.79 2.42 -8.64
CA GLY A 27 9.61 3.09 -9.64
C GLY A 27 8.91 4.22 -10.38
N LEU A 28 7.67 4.52 -10.05
CA LEU A 28 6.95 5.65 -10.63
C LEU A 28 7.61 6.97 -10.23
N ARG A 29 7.87 7.84 -11.19
CA ARG A 29 8.49 9.14 -10.94
C ARG A 29 7.46 10.18 -10.55
N GLU A 30 6.32 10.19 -11.23
CA GLU A 30 5.27 11.16 -11.03
C GLU A 30 4.03 10.49 -10.46
N VAL A 31 3.75 10.80 -9.21
CA VAL A 31 2.59 10.31 -8.46
C VAL A 31 1.99 11.49 -7.73
N SER A 32 0.69 11.65 -7.81
CA SER A 32 -0.01 12.71 -7.10
C SER A 32 -1.14 12.17 -6.25
N ALA A 33 -1.50 12.91 -5.21
CA ALA A 33 -2.64 12.56 -4.37
C ALA A 33 -3.93 13.04 -5.02
N VAL A 34 -4.94 12.18 -5.06
CA VAL A 34 -6.28 12.55 -5.53
C VAL A 34 -6.95 13.47 -4.51
N THR A 35 -6.69 13.21 -3.22
CA THR A 35 -7.14 14.05 -2.12
C THR A 35 -6.05 14.08 -1.05
N ASP A 36 -6.00 15.12 -0.24
CA ASP A 36 -5.01 15.25 0.83
C ASP A 36 -5.40 14.51 2.12
N SER A 37 -6.63 14.00 2.16
CA SER A 37 -7.13 13.20 3.29
C SER A 37 -7.04 11.70 2.97
N PRO A 38 -6.82 10.84 3.98
CA PRO A 38 -6.84 9.40 3.75
C PRO A 38 -8.25 8.94 3.37
N VAL A 39 -8.33 7.94 2.51
CA VAL A 39 -9.61 7.33 2.11
C VAL A 39 -10.00 6.17 3.01
N SER A 40 -9.08 5.68 3.83
CA SER A 40 -9.35 4.58 4.74
C SER A 40 -8.40 4.58 5.92
N LEU A 41 -8.87 4.08 7.04
CA LEU A 41 -8.11 3.89 8.28
C LEU A 41 -8.41 2.48 8.79
N GLU A 42 -7.36 1.70 8.99
CA GLU A 42 -7.46 0.34 9.48
C GLU A 42 -6.57 0.12 10.68
N LEU A 43 -7.00 -0.72 11.60
CA LEU A 43 -6.17 -1.25 12.67
C LEU A 43 -5.87 -2.71 12.31
N LEU A 44 -4.62 -2.97 11.91
CA LEU A 44 -4.21 -4.29 11.42
C LEU A 44 -3.41 -5.04 12.47
N ALA A 45 -3.80 -6.30 12.72
CA ALA A 45 -3.04 -7.18 13.59
C ALA A 45 -1.90 -7.83 12.81
N VAL A 46 -0.70 -7.72 13.35
CA VAL A 46 0.49 -8.41 12.83
C VAL A 46 0.81 -9.58 13.72
N GLN A 47 0.81 -10.78 13.14
CA GLN A 47 1.10 -12.01 13.88
C GLN A 47 2.59 -12.08 14.26
N PRO A 48 2.94 -12.79 15.36
CA PRO A 48 4.35 -12.98 15.70
C PRO A 48 5.08 -13.68 14.56
N HIS A 49 6.30 -13.23 14.26
CA HIS A 49 7.10 -13.81 13.19
C HIS A 49 8.58 -13.52 13.41
N GLU A 50 9.42 -14.15 12.62
CA GLU A 50 10.84 -13.84 12.56
C GLU A 50 11.14 -13.00 11.32
N LYS A 51 11.96 -11.98 11.51
CA LYS A 51 12.45 -11.13 10.42
C LYS A 51 13.92 -10.87 10.59
N ARG A 52 14.71 -11.27 9.59
CA ARG A 52 16.19 -11.12 9.61
C ARG A 52 16.84 -11.72 10.85
N GLY A 53 16.36 -12.90 11.28
CA GLY A 53 16.85 -13.59 12.46
C GLY A 53 16.40 -13.03 13.80
N LYS A 54 15.53 -12.03 13.80
CA LYS A 54 14.97 -11.44 15.03
C LYS A 54 13.50 -11.78 15.16
N PHE A 55 13.09 -12.13 16.39
CA PHE A 55 11.70 -12.36 16.72
C PHE A 55 10.95 -11.02 16.77
N VAL A 56 9.83 -10.96 16.03
CA VAL A 56 8.92 -9.82 16.06
C VAL A 56 7.64 -10.27 16.74
N PRO A 57 7.31 -9.72 17.94
CA PRO A 57 6.08 -10.12 18.64
C PRO A 57 4.83 -9.62 17.93
N ALA A 58 3.69 -10.21 18.27
CA ALA A 58 2.40 -9.74 17.79
C ALA A 58 2.19 -8.27 18.15
N HIS A 59 1.70 -7.47 17.21
CA HIS A 59 1.45 -6.05 17.42
C HIS A 59 0.35 -5.54 16.49
N LEU A 60 -0.08 -4.30 16.72
CA LEU A 60 -1.07 -3.64 15.88
C LEU A 60 -0.41 -2.54 15.04
N HIS A 61 -0.81 -2.47 13.78
CA HIS A 61 -0.48 -1.36 12.90
C HIS A 61 -1.70 -0.48 12.69
N LEU A 62 -1.56 0.82 12.95
CA LEU A 62 -2.52 1.81 12.51
C LEU A 62 -2.16 2.17 11.07
N ASN A 63 -3.03 1.82 10.15
CA ASN A 63 -2.77 1.96 8.72
C ASN A 63 -3.68 3.02 8.10
N LEU A 64 -3.07 4.05 7.51
CA LEU A 64 -3.79 5.05 6.74
C LEU A 64 -3.54 4.83 5.26
N THR A 65 -4.63 4.76 4.49
CA THR A 65 -4.55 4.55 3.05
C THR A 65 -4.93 5.83 2.33
N TYR A 66 -4.06 6.28 1.44
CA TYR A 66 -4.28 7.43 0.56
C TYR A 66 -4.55 6.96 -0.85
N LEU A 67 -5.40 7.68 -1.56
CA LEU A 67 -5.65 7.44 -2.98
C LEU A 67 -4.69 8.29 -3.79
N LEU A 68 -3.84 7.63 -4.55
CA LEU A 68 -2.84 8.25 -5.41
C LEU A 68 -3.18 7.98 -6.87
N GLU A 69 -2.68 8.84 -7.72
CA GLU A 69 -2.91 8.80 -9.16
C GLU A 69 -1.58 8.87 -9.89
N ALA A 70 -1.43 8.05 -10.92
CA ALA A 70 -0.22 8.04 -11.74
C ALA A 70 -0.55 7.63 -13.17
N ASP A 71 0.22 8.15 -14.12
CA ASP A 71 0.10 7.75 -15.53
C ASP A 71 0.61 6.30 -15.67
N PRO A 72 -0.21 5.36 -16.16
CA PRO A 72 0.21 3.97 -16.34
C PRO A 72 1.23 3.75 -17.45
N ALA A 73 1.49 4.77 -18.28
CA ALA A 73 2.53 4.71 -19.31
C ALA A 73 3.95 4.78 -18.72
N GLN A 74 4.09 5.22 -17.48
CA GLN A 74 5.38 5.25 -16.79
C GLN A 74 5.90 3.81 -16.57
N ALA A 75 7.22 3.65 -16.68
CA ALA A 75 7.85 2.36 -16.40
C ALA A 75 7.76 2.01 -14.91
N LEU A 76 7.45 0.76 -14.62
CA LEU A 76 7.48 0.23 -13.27
C LEU A 76 8.82 -0.45 -13.00
N ARG A 77 9.29 -0.35 -11.76
CA ARG A 77 10.51 -1.03 -11.32
C ARG A 77 10.38 -1.40 -9.85
N CYS A 78 10.55 -2.68 -9.53
CA CYS A 78 10.52 -3.11 -8.15
C CYS A 78 11.81 -2.72 -7.42
N LYS A 79 11.72 -2.63 -6.09
CA LYS A 79 12.84 -2.40 -5.20
C LYS A 79 13.41 -3.77 -4.80
N PRO A 80 14.61 -4.18 -5.32
CA PRO A 80 15.06 -5.58 -5.26
C PRO A 80 15.17 -6.17 -3.86
N ASP A 81 15.48 -5.35 -2.86
CA ASP A 81 15.65 -5.79 -1.48
C ASP A 81 14.35 -5.77 -0.65
N GLU A 82 13.26 -5.28 -1.20
CA GLU A 82 11.97 -5.19 -0.48
C GLU A 82 10.84 -5.94 -1.16
N ASN A 83 10.85 -6.02 -2.49
CA ASN A 83 9.81 -6.74 -3.22
C ASN A 83 10.38 -7.46 -4.44
N SER A 84 9.69 -8.49 -4.89
CA SER A 84 10.10 -9.32 -6.02
C SER A 84 9.43 -8.92 -7.34
N GLY A 85 8.47 -8.01 -7.31
CA GLY A 85 7.80 -7.54 -8.50
C GLY A 85 6.81 -6.43 -8.21
N VAL A 86 6.46 -5.69 -9.25
CA VAL A 86 5.42 -4.66 -9.20
C VAL A 86 4.67 -4.68 -10.54
N ARG A 87 3.35 -4.55 -10.49
CA ARG A 87 2.55 -4.46 -11.71
C ARG A 87 1.22 -3.77 -11.43
N TRP A 88 0.61 -3.31 -12.50
CA TRP A 88 -0.76 -2.81 -12.45
C TRP A 88 -1.76 -3.96 -12.38
N PHE A 89 -2.79 -3.78 -11.58
CA PHE A 89 -3.91 -4.69 -11.46
C PHE A 89 -5.20 -3.92 -11.70
N SER A 90 -6.17 -4.54 -12.35
CA SER A 90 -7.53 -4.04 -12.24
C SER A 90 -8.01 -4.23 -10.79
N PRO A 91 -9.01 -3.48 -10.32
CA PRO A 91 -9.53 -3.65 -8.96
C PRO A 91 -9.90 -5.10 -8.63
N TRP A 92 -10.53 -5.79 -9.55
CA TRP A 92 -10.98 -7.17 -9.33
C TRP A 92 -9.83 -8.18 -9.36
N GLU A 93 -8.83 -7.95 -10.19
CA GLU A 93 -7.61 -8.74 -10.17
C GLU A 93 -6.86 -8.61 -8.85
N ALA A 94 -6.83 -7.40 -8.28
CA ALA A 94 -6.18 -7.16 -6.99
C ALA A 94 -6.82 -7.99 -5.87
N LEU A 95 -8.15 -8.12 -5.87
CA LEU A 95 -8.86 -8.96 -4.90
C LEU A 95 -8.43 -10.42 -4.99
N SER A 96 -8.21 -10.93 -6.20
CA SER A 96 -7.82 -12.31 -6.42
C SER A 96 -6.32 -12.54 -6.18
N ALA A 97 -5.50 -11.52 -6.37
CA ALA A 97 -4.04 -11.64 -6.31
C ALA A 97 -3.50 -11.65 -4.88
N THR A 98 -4.21 -11.07 -3.91
CA THR A 98 -3.74 -11.05 -2.53
C THR A 98 -3.81 -12.44 -1.90
N ASN A 99 -2.73 -12.82 -1.20
CA ASN A 99 -2.67 -14.07 -0.46
C ASN A 99 -3.30 -13.98 0.94
N GLU A 100 -3.58 -12.75 1.39
CA GLU A 100 -4.08 -12.50 2.74
C GLU A 100 -5.60 -12.35 2.72
N ALA A 101 -6.30 -13.40 3.12
CA ALA A 101 -7.76 -13.41 3.13
C ALA A 101 -8.35 -12.27 3.97
N CYS A 102 -7.69 -11.89 5.07
CA CYS A 102 -8.13 -10.80 5.94
C CYS A 102 -8.05 -9.43 5.27
N MET A 103 -7.28 -9.28 4.21
CA MET A 103 -7.14 -8.03 3.47
C MET A 103 -8.22 -7.84 2.39
N ARG A 104 -8.89 -8.90 1.96
CA ARG A 104 -9.92 -8.82 0.90
C ARG A 104 -11.06 -7.87 1.23
N PRO A 105 -11.65 -7.91 2.45
CA PRO A 105 -12.70 -6.93 2.80
C PRO A 105 -12.21 -5.50 2.76
N ILE A 106 -10.96 -5.27 3.12
CA ILE A 106 -10.34 -3.93 3.09
C ILE A 106 -10.18 -3.47 1.65
N TYR A 107 -9.64 -4.32 0.77
CA TYR A 107 -9.50 -3.99 -0.65
C TYR A 107 -10.86 -3.72 -1.30
N ARG A 108 -11.87 -4.50 -0.95
CA ARG A 108 -13.22 -4.28 -1.47
C ARG A 108 -13.77 -2.91 -1.03
N LYS A 109 -13.57 -2.55 0.22
CA LYS A 109 -13.93 -1.23 0.73
C LYS A 109 -13.21 -0.12 -0.05
N LEU A 110 -11.92 -0.30 -0.33
CA LEU A 110 -11.14 0.68 -1.08
C LEU A 110 -11.62 0.81 -2.51
N ILE A 111 -11.97 -0.29 -3.17
CA ILE A 111 -12.54 -0.27 -4.53
C ILE A 111 -13.82 0.54 -4.54
N ASP A 112 -14.70 0.32 -3.58
CA ASP A 112 -15.96 1.05 -3.47
C ASP A 112 -15.72 2.55 -3.23
N ARG A 113 -14.72 2.90 -2.44
CA ARG A 113 -14.37 4.30 -2.17
C ARG A 113 -13.74 5.00 -3.35
N VAL A 114 -12.88 4.31 -4.11
CA VAL A 114 -12.30 4.85 -5.33
C VAL A 114 -13.38 5.24 -6.32
N ALA A 115 -14.45 4.46 -6.42
CA ALA A 115 -15.57 4.75 -7.30
C ALA A 115 -16.26 6.09 -7.01
N LEU A 116 -16.14 6.63 -5.79
CA LEU A 116 -16.69 7.94 -5.42
C LEU A 116 -15.94 9.10 -6.07
N TYR A 117 -14.71 8.89 -6.55
CA TYR A 117 -13.86 9.91 -7.18
C TYR A 117 -13.87 9.81 -8.70
N TYR A 118 -14.36 8.73 -9.24
CA TYR A 118 -14.42 8.43 -10.67
C TYR A 118 -15.79 7.90 -11.07
#